data_7d0416591df08a7955ffb78d96aa9507
#
_entry.id   7d0416591df08a7955ffb78d96aa9507
#
_cell.length_a   1.000
_cell.length_b   1.000
_cell.length_c   1.000
_cell.angle_alpha   90.00
_cell.angle_beta   90.00
_cell.angle_gamma   90.00
#
_symmetry.space_group_name_H-M   'P 1'
#
loop_
_entity.id
_entity.type
_entity.pdbx_description
1 polymer ?
#
loop_
_entity_poly.entity_id
_entity_poly.type
_entity_poly.pdbx_seq_one_letter_code
_entity_poly.pdbx_strand_id
1 'polypeptide(L)'
;IVLAGGSGTRLYPITKGISKQLMPIYDKPMVYYPISVLMLAGIRDILIISTPHDLPGFKRLLGDGSDYGVRFSYAEQPSPDGLAQAFTIGAEFVADDSVCLVLGDNIFHGAGFTPMLKEAVRTAEEDGKATVFGYWVSDPERYGVAEFDHEGNCISIEEKPLHPKSNY
;
A
#
# COMPACT_ATOMS: atom_id res chain seq x y z
N ILE A 1 0.42 -2.37 7.02
CA ILE A 1 -0.92 -1.76 6.81
C ILE A 1 -1.28 -1.86 5.33
N VAL A 2 -2.50 -2.33 5.01
CA VAL A 2 -3.11 -2.22 3.68
C VAL A 2 -4.21 -1.17 3.75
N LEU A 3 -4.03 -0.04 3.07
CA LEU A 3 -5.05 0.99 2.98
C LEU A 3 -5.94 0.73 1.76
N ALA A 4 -7.16 0.28 2.00
CA ALA A 4 -8.15 -0.14 1.01
C ALA A 4 -9.43 0.72 1.08
N GLY A 5 -9.26 2.01 1.33
CA GLY A 5 -10.34 3.00 1.32
C GLY A 5 -10.52 3.65 -0.05
N GLY A 6 -11.48 4.59 -0.11
CA GLY A 6 -11.75 5.41 -1.30
C GLY A 6 -12.99 4.98 -2.07
N SER A 7 -13.64 5.96 -2.69
CA SER A 7 -14.95 5.79 -3.35
C SER A 7 -14.90 5.12 -4.74
N GLY A 8 -13.71 4.95 -5.32
CA GLY A 8 -13.54 4.32 -6.64
C GLY A 8 -14.30 4.99 -7.80
N THR A 9 -14.60 6.29 -7.70
CA THR A 9 -15.49 7.03 -8.63
C THR A 9 -15.08 6.92 -10.11
N ARG A 10 -13.79 6.73 -10.40
CA ARG A 10 -13.30 6.56 -11.78
C ARG A 10 -13.84 5.29 -12.46
N LEU A 11 -14.30 4.32 -11.68
CA LEU A 11 -14.85 3.04 -12.16
C LEU A 11 -16.37 2.97 -12.06
N TYR A 12 -17.06 4.10 -11.81
CA TYR A 12 -18.53 4.11 -11.80
C TYR A 12 -19.09 3.66 -13.16
N PRO A 13 -20.22 2.89 -13.16
CA PRO A 13 -21.07 2.57 -12.00
C PRO A 13 -20.68 1.29 -11.21
N ILE A 14 -19.65 0.57 -11.62
CA ILE A 14 -19.29 -0.74 -11.05
C ILE A 14 -18.99 -0.64 -9.55
N THR A 15 -18.24 0.39 -9.16
CA THR A 15 -17.85 0.63 -7.75
C THR A 15 -18.92 1.28 -6.88
N LYS A 16 -20.15 1.42 -7.38
CA LYS A 16 -21.29 1.84 -6.55
C LYS A 16 -21.75 0.74 -5.58
N GLY A 17 -21.56 -0.52 -5.94
CA GLY A 17 -22.02 -1.66 -5.16
C GLY A 17 -20.93 -2.47 -4.50
N ILE A 18 -19.66 -2.22 -4.85
CA ILE A 18 -18.52 -2.98 -4.35
C ILE A 18 -17.26 -2.10 -4.30
N SER A 19 -16.46 -2.27 -3.26
CA SER A 19 -15.13 -1.65 -3.20
C SER A 19 -14.27 -2.04 -4.40
N LYS A 20 -13.54 -1.07 -4.97
CA LYS A 20 -12.60 -1.31 -6.07
C LYS A 20 -11.65 -2.46 -5.78
N GLN A 21 -11.12 -2.52 -4.56
CA GLN A 21 -10.12 -3.52 -4.16
C GLN A 21 -10.69 -4.93 -4.00
N LEU A 22 -12.03 -5.07 -3.92
CA LEU A 22 -12.72 -6.37 -3.90
C LEU A 22 -13.09 -6.87 -5.30
N MET A 23 -12.92 -6.03 -6.34
CA MET A 23 -13.17 -6.44 -7.72
C MET A 23 -12.08 -7.40 -8.19
N PRO A 24 -12.44 -8.39 -9.04
CA PRO A 24 -11.47 -9.33 -9.58
C PRO A 24 -10.53 -8.65 -10.57
N ILE A 25 -9.25 -8.98 -10.48
CA ILE A 25 -8.25 -8.77 -11.51
C ILE A 25 -7.76 -10.14 -11.92
N TYR A 26 -8.11 -10.55 -13.13
CA TYR A 26 -7.91 -11.88 -13.68
C TYR A 26 -8.65 -12.95 -12.84
N ASP A 27 -7.98 -13.63 -11.93
CA ASP A 27 -8.49 -14.80 -11.19
C ASP A 27 -8.74 -14.54 -9.69
N LYS A 28 -8.43 -13.35 -9.17
CA LYS A 28 -8.53 -13.04 -7.74
C LYS A 28 -8.87 -11.58 -7.46
N PRO A 29 -9.46 -11.27 -6.30
CA PRO A 29 -9.69 -9.89 -5.87
C PRO A 29 -8.40 -9.06 -5.87
N MET A 30 -8.52 -7.79 -6.28
CA MET A 30 -7.39 -6.86 -6.39
C MET A 30 -6.54 -6.80 -5.11
N VAL A 31 -7.15 -6.80 -3.93
CA VAL A 31 -6.46 -6.69 -2.65
C VAL A 31 -5.48 -7.85 -2.37
N TYR A 32 -5.63 -9.00 -3.03
CA TYR A 32 -4.69 -10.11 -2.86
C TYR A 32 -3.29 -9.79 -3.40
N TYR A 33 -3.18 -8.92 -4.39
CA TYR A 33 -1.88 -8.54 -4.95
C TYR A 33 -1.02 -7.80 -3.92
N PRO A 34 -1.44 -6.68 -3.30
CA PRO A 34 -0.65 -6.03 -2.26
C PRO A 34 -0.46 -6.91 -1.02
N ILE A 35 -1.45 -7.71 -0.61
CA ILE A 35 -1.27 -8.66 0.50
C ILE A 35 -0.15 -9.66 0.18
N SER A 36 -0.11 -10.22 -1.03
CA SER A 36 0.95 -11.14 -1.43
C SER A 36 2.34 -10.51 -1.39
N VAL A 37 2.45 -9.21 -1.71
CA VAL A 37 3.70 -8.45 -1.60
C VAL A 37 4.19 -8.39 -0.15
N LEU A 38 3.29 -8.09 0.81
CA LEU A 38 3.63 -8.11 2.23
C LEU A 38 4.07 -9.51 2.69
N MET A 39 3.39 -10.56 2.23
CA MET A 39 3.76 -11.94 2.54
C MET A 39 5.14 -12.31 1.98
N LEU A 40 5.48 -11.86 0.77
CA LEU A 40 6.81 -12.04 0.16
C LEU A 40 7.91 -11.28 0.91
N ALA A 41 7.58 -10.14 1.48
CA ALA A 41 8.45 -9.38 2.39
C ALA A 41 8.70 -10.08 3.74
N GLY A 42 7.90 -11.11 4.07
CA GLY A 42 7.96 -11.82 5.36
C GLY A 42 6.98 -11.28 6.40
N ILE A 43 6.21 -10.25 6.09
CA ILE A 43 5.24 -9.61 7.00
C ILE A 43 4.03 -10.54 7.20
N ARG A 44 3.64 -10.75 8.46
CA ARG A 44 2.56 -11.67 8.83
C ARG A 44 1.44 -11.01 9.63
N ASP A 45 1.70 -9.89 10.28
CA ASP A 45 0.69 -9.09 10.97
C ASP A 45 0.25 -7.97 10.05
N ILE A 46 -1.00 -7.99 9.62
CA ILE A 46 -1.50 -7.12 8.56
C ILE A 46 -2.80 -6.44 9.00
N LEU A 47 -2.77 -5.11 9.09
CA LEU A 47 -3.97 -4.31 9.34
C LEU A 47 -4.59 -3.89 8.00
N ILE A 48 -5.86 -4.25 7.80
CA ILE A 48 -6.67 -3.80 6.68
C ILE A 48 -7.50 -2.60 7.11
N ILE A 49 -7.27 -1.46 6.48
CA ILE A 49 -8.04 -0.23 6.73
C ILE A 49 -8.93 0.05 5.54
N SER A 50 -10.24 0.18 5.77
CA SER A 50 -11.21 0.46 4.71
C SER A 50 -12.36 1.33 5.23
N THR A 51 -13.24 1.77 4.34
CA THR A 51 -14.44 2.52 4.72
C THR A 51 -15.37 1.66 5.60
N PRO A 52 -16.20 2.25 6.47
CA PRO A 52 -17.20 1.50 7.25
C PRO A 52 -18.14 0.67 6.37
N HIS A 53 -18.46 1.17 5.18
CA HIS A 53 -19.31 0.49 4.22
C HIS A 53 -18.67 -0.77 3.64
N ASP A 54 -17.39 -0.70 3.28
CA ASP A 54 -16.70 -1.78 2.55
C ASP A 54 -16.00 -2.80 3.47
N LEU A 55 -15.63 -2.40 4.69
CA LEU A 55 -14.90 -3.22 5.65
C LEU A 55 -15.54 -4.60 5.91
N PRO A 56 -16.87 -4.75 6.02
CA PRO A 56 -17.50 -6.05 6.14
C PRO A 56 -17.20 -7.01 4.96
N GLY A 57 -17.02 -6.46 3.75
CA GLY A 57 -16.61 -7.22 2.56
C GLY A 57 -15.22 -7.82 2.70
N PHE A 58 -14.26 -7.02 3.17
CA PHE A 58 -12.90 -7.49 3.45
C PHE A 58 -12.87 -8.54 4.55
N LYS A 59 -13.61 -8.34 5.65
CA LYS A 59 -13.72 -9.34 6.72
C LYS A 59 -14.27 -10.68 6.23
N ARG A 60 -15.28 -10.66 5.35
CA ARG A 60 -15.83 -11.91 4.77
C ARG A 60 -14.84 -12.59 3.82
N LEU A 61 -14.07 -11.81 3.05
CA LEU A 61 -13.12 -12.33 2.07
C LEU A 61 -11.87 -12.91 2.73
N LEU A 62 -11.31 -12.23 3.73
CA LEU A 62 -9.98 -12.50 4.26
C LEU A 62 -9.99 -13.25 5.60
N GLY A 63 -11.13 -13.23 6.33
CA GLY A 63 -11.24 -13.88 7.64
C GLY A 63 -10.27 -13.32 8.66
N ASP A 64 -9.68 -14.18 9.47
CA ASP A 64 -8.64 -13.83 10.43
C ASP A 64 -7.20 -13.97 9.86
N GLY A 65 -7.08 -14.49 8.63
CA GLY A 65 -5.82 -14.69 7.93
C GLY A 65 -5.20 -16.07 8.12
N SER A 66 -5.76 -16.94 8.95
CA SER A 66 -5.21 -18.29 9.22
C SER A 66 -5.07 -19.13 7.96
N ASP A 67 -6.01 -19.02 7.02
CA ASP A 67 -5.98 -19.73 5.72
C ASP A 67 -4.79 -19.29 4.83
N TYR A 68 -4.21 -18.12 5.09
CA TYR A 68 -3.09 -17.57 4.34
C TYR A 68 -1.76 -17.60 5.12
N GLY A 69 -1.77 -18.11 6.35
CA GLY A 69 -0.60 -18.10 7.23
C GLY A 69 -0.18 -16.70 7.70
N VAL A 70 -1.14 -15.78 7.83
CA VAL A 70 -0.99 -14.43 8.35
C VAL A 70 -2.02 -14.15 9.44
N ARG A 71 -1.97 -12.98 10.08
CA ARG A 71 -2.99 -12.46 10.99
C ARG A 71 -3.54 -11.15 10.44
N PHE A 72 -4.84 -11.11 10.18
CA PHE A 72 -5.51 -9.88 9.77
C PHE A 72 -6.18 -9.21 10.95
N SER A 73 -5.93 -7.91 11.07
CA SER A 73 -6.69 -6.97 11.89
C SER A 73 -7.42 -6.00 10.98
N TYR A 74 -8.47 -5.33 11.49
CA TYR A 74 -9.35 -4.49 10.69
C TYR A 74 -9.64 -3.19 11.41
N ALA A 75 -9.54 -2.07 10.68
CA ALA A 75 -9.90 -0.76 11.20
C ALA A 75 -10.71 0.03 10.16
N GLU A 76 -11.54 0.95 10.65
CA GLU A 76 -12.36 1.80 9.80
C GLU A 76 -11.66 3.12 9.52
N GLN A 77 -11.71 3.56 8.26
CA GLN A 77 -11.39 4.91 7.83
C GLN A 77 -12.71 5.65 7.56
N PRO A 78 -13.18 6.51 8.49
CA PRO A 78 -14.49 7.17 8.36
C PRO A 78 -14.56 8.12 7.16
N SER A 79 -13.45 8.79 6.83
CA SER A 79 -13.31 9.71 5.70
C SER A 79 -11.95 9.55 5.03
N PRO A 80 -11.85 9.73 3.70
CA PRO A 80 -10.60 9.54 2.97
C PRO A 80 -9.69 10.78 3.07
N ASP A 81 -9.16 11.07 4.25
CA ASP A 81 -8.38 12.29 4.54
C ASP A 81 -6.88 12.16 4.21
N GLY A 82 -6.55 11.27 3.29
CA GLY A 82 -5.19 11.05 2.80
C GLY A 82 -4.51 9.79 3.33
N LEU A 83 -3.33 9.50 2.77
CA LEU A 83 -2.58 8.27 3.06
C LEU A 83 -2.01 8.24 4.48
N ALA A 84 -1.59 9.41 4.98
CA ALA A 84 -1.00 9.54 6.32
C ALA A 84 -1.99 9.16 7.44
N GLN A 85 -3.30 9.29 7.21
CA GLN A 85 -4.32 8.87 8.15
C GLN A 85 -4.23 7.38 8.52
N ALA A 86 -3.69 6.55 7.62
CA ALA A 86 -3.47 5.12 7.89
C ALA A 86 -2.59 4.89 9.12
N PHE A 87 -1.58 5.72 9.35
CA PHE A 87 -0.70 5.63 10.52
C PHE A 87 -1.40 6.08 11.79
N THR A 88 -2.25 7.10 11.73
CA THR A 88 -3.04 7.55 12.86
C THR A 88 -4.06 6.49 13.28
N ILE A 89 -4.78 5.91 12.32
CA ILE A 89 -5.75 4.83 12.57
C ILE A 89 -5.05 3.57 13.07
N GLY A 90 -3.89 3.25 12.50
CA GLY A 90 -3.11 2.06 12.84
C GLY A 90 -2.18 2.22 14.03
N ALA A 91 -2.19 3.35 14.76
CA ALA A 91 -1.20 3.65 15.79
C ALA A 91 -1.12 2.57 16.88
N GLU A 92 -2.24 2.10 17.40
CA GLU A 92 -2.27 1.03 18.40
C GLU A 92 -1.78 -0.31 17.85
N PHE A 93 -2.08 -0.60 16.57
CA PHE A 93 -1.63 -1.82 15.90
C PHE A 93 -0.12 -1.81 15.65
N VAL A 94 0.43 -0.67 15.25
CA VAL A 94 1.87 -0.51 14.97
C VAL A 94 2.67 -0.42 16.27
N ALA A 95 2.16 0.27 17.28
CA ALA A 95 2.86 0.57 18.53
C ALA A 95 4.28 1.12 18.27
N ASP A 96 5.30 0.45 18.75
CA ASP A 96 6.71 0.84 18.60
C ASP A 96 7.44 0.03 17.51
N ASP A 97 6.69 -0.70 16.66
CA ASP A 97 7.26 -1.58 15.66
C ASP A 97 7.49 -0.87 14.31
N SER A 98 8.33 -1.46 13.46
CA SER A 98 8.49 -1.02 12.08
C SER A 98 7.22 -1.27 11.26
N VAL A 99 6.88 -0.36 10.35
CA VAL A 99 5.63 -0.43 9.58
C VAL A 99 5.87 -0.34 8.08
N CYS A 100 5.15 -1.17 7.33
CA CYS A 100 5.03 -1.08 5.88
C CYS A 100 3.61 -0.64 5.52
N LEU A 101 3.46 0.41 4.71
CA LEU A 101 2.19 0.85 4.14
C LEU A 101 2.12 0.48 2.67
N VAL A 102 1.04 -0.18 2.26
CA VAL A 102 0.73 -0.46 0.86
C VAL A 102 -0.73 -0.08 0.56
N LEU A 103 -0.99 0.40 -0.64
CA LEU A 103 -2.35 0.68 -1.08
C LEU A 103 -3.00 -0.59 -1.61
N GLY A 104 -4.27 -0.79 -1.27
CA GLY A 104 -5.04 -1.98 -1.63
C GLY A 104 -5.30 -2.17 -3.13
N ASP A 105 -4.96 -1.19 -3.95
CA ASP A 105 -5.09 -1.19 -5.40
C ASP A 105 -3.76 -1.16 -6.16
N ASN A 106 -2.63 -1.26 -5.45
CA ASN A 106 -1.32 -1.33 -6.08
C ASN A 106 -0.98 -2.77 -6.48
N ILE A 107 -0.55 -2.94 -7.72
CA ILE A 107 -0.08 -4.22 -8.26
C ILE A 107 1.39 -4.07 -8.59
N PHE A 108 2.23 -4.77 -7.85
CA PHE A 108 3.68 -4.74 -8.03
C PHE A 108 4.12 -5.91 -8.90
N HIS A 109 5.01 -5.63 -9.84
CA HIS A 109 5.63 -6.63 -10.70
C HIS A 109 7.07 -6.23 -11.01
N GLY A 110 7.99 -7.20 -10.95
CA GLY A 110 9.38 -6.96 -11.30
C GLY A 110 10.26 -8.18 -11.06
N ALA A 111 11.30 -8.33 -11.89
CA ALA A 111 12.34 -9.33 -11.66
C ALA A 111 13.13 -8.97 -10.40
N GLY A 112 13.43 -9.96 -9.55
CA GLY A 112 14.19 -9.73 -8.32
C GLY A 112 13.45 -8.94 -7.23
N PHE A 113 12.13 -8.81 -7.32
CA PHE A 113 11.35 -7.98 -6.39
C PHE A 113 11.39 -8.49 -4.94
N THR A 114 11.31 -9.82 -4.73
CA THR A 114 11.36 -10.40 -3.38
C THR A 114 12.64 -10.06 -2.60
N PRO A 115 13.86 -10.15 -3.15
CA PRO A 115 15.05 -9.66 -2.48
C PRO A 115 15.00 -8.17 -2.13
N MET A 116 14.46 -7.33 -3.01
CA MET A 116 14.30 -5.89 -2.75
C MET A 116 13.36 -5.63 -1.57
N LEU A 117 12.25 -6.37 -1.47
CA LEU A 117 11.32 -6.28 -0.35
C LEU A 117 11.99 -6.65 0.98
N LYS A 118 12.76 -7.75 1.00
CA LYS A 118 13.48 -8.18 2.20
C LYS A 118 14.55 -7.17 2.63
N GLU A 119 15.24 -6.57 1.67
CA GLU A 119 16.20 -5.51 1.96
C GLU A 119 15.53 -4.26 2.51
N ALA A 120 14.35 -3.87 2.00
CA ALA A 120 13.57 -2.77 2.55
C ALA A 120 13.15 -3.02 4.01
N VAL A 121 12.74 -4.26 4.33
CA VAL A 121 12.44 -4.66 5.73
C VAL A 121 13.69 -4.53 6.59
N ARG A 122 14.82 -5.10 6.17
CA ARG A 122 16.10 -5.01 6.89
C ARG A 122 16.48 -3.55 7.15
N THR A 123 16.40 -2.70 6.12
CA THR A 123 16.72 -1.27 6.23
C THR A 123 15.84 -0.55 7.26
N ALA A 124 14.55 -0.90 7.32
CA ALA A 124 13.64 -0.31 8.31
C ALA A 124 13.95 -0.80 9.74
N GLU A 125 14.20 -2.10 9.93
CA GLU A 125 14.40 -2.73 11.24
C GLU A 125 15.79 -2.50 11.82
N GLU A 126 16.84 -2.56 11.00
CA GLU A 126 18.23 -2.47 11.46
C GLU A 126 18.80 -1.06 11.36
N ASP A 127 18.48 -0.33 10.28
CA ASP A 127 19.07 0.99 10.01
C ASP A 127 18.14 2.15 10.43
N GLY A 128 16.86 1.86 10.76
CA GLY A 128 15.86 2.87 11.11
C GLY A 128 15.54 3.83 9.96
N LYS A 129 15.70 3.40 8.72
CA LYS A 129 15.49 4.23 7.52
C LYS A 129 14.22 3.83 6.79
N ALA A 130 13.53 4.82 6.22
CA ALA A 130 12.40 4.58 5.35
C ALA A 130 12.85 4.19 3.94
N THR A 131 12.11 3.27 3.31
CA THR A 131 12.30 2.87 1.90
C THR A 131 11.02 3.17 1.13
N VAL A 132 11.15 3.82 -0.02
CA VAL A 132 10.07 3.98 -1.01
C VAL A 132 10.49 3.32 -2.31
N PHE A 133 9.50 2.76 -3.03
CA PHE A 133 9.75 2.14 -4.33
C PHE A 133 9.32 3.11 -5.43
N GLY A 134 10.29 3.57 -6.21
CA GLY A 134 10.07 4.36 -7.41
C GLY A 134 10.27 3.52 -8.68
N TYR A 135 9.59 3.88 -9.74
CA TYR A 135 9.84 3.35 -11.07
C TYR A 135 9.77 4.47 -12.11
N TRP A 136 10.44 4.26 -13.22
CA TRP A 136 10.51 5.25 -14.28
C TRP A 136 9.17 5.39 -15.01
N VAL A 137 8.72 6.63 -15.25
CA VAL A 137 7.51 6.97 -16.00
C VAL A 137 7.80 8.05 -17.04
N SER A 138 7.03 8.09 -18.12
CA SER A 138 7.15 9.12 -19.16
C SER A 138 6.39 10.42 -18.85
N ASP A 139 5.45 10.38 -17.90
CA ASP A 139 4.55 11.47 -17.52
C ASP A 139 4.59 11.70 -15.99
N PRO A 140 5.77 12.07 -15.42
CA PRO A 140 5.99 12.13 -13.97
C PRO A 140 5.12 13.19 -13.26
N GLU A 141 4.65 14.21 -13.95
CA GLU A 141 3.78 15.28 -13.40
C GLU A 141 2.43 14.74 -12.86
N ARG A 142 2.12 13.49 -13.12
CA ARG A 142 0.89 12.83 -12.62
C ARG A 142 1.06 12.10 -11.30
N TYR A 143 2.30 11.98 -10.83
CA TYR A 143 2.69 11.13 -9.70
C TYR A 143 3.45 11.90 -8.64
N GLY A 144 3.79 11.23 -7.55
CA GLY A 144 4.84 11.70 -6.65
C GLY A 144 6.19 11.51 -7.32
N VAL A 145 6.97 12.57 -7.41
CA VAL A 145 8.28 12.56 -8.10
C VAL A 145 9.39 12.67 -7.10
N ALA A 146 10.31 11.72 -7.11
CA ALA A 146 11.50 11.71 -6.28
C ALA A 146 12.62 12.56 -6.92
N GLU A 147 13.34 13.32 -6.10
CA GLU A 147 14.57 14.01 -6.48
C GLU A 147 15.77 13.27 -5.88
N PHE A 148 16.81 13.08 -6.65
CA PHE A 148 18.02 12.39 -6.21
C PHE A 148 19.23 13.30 -6.26
N ASP A 149 20.16 13.10 -5.33
CA ASP A 149 21.49 13.71 -5.39
C ASP A 149 22.41 12.93 -6.37
N HIS A 150 23.65 13.40 -6.49
CA HIS A 150 24.67 12.77 -7.37
C HIS A 150 25.09 11.37 -6.91
N GLU A 151 24.80 11.02 -5.64
CA GLU A 151 25.11 9.72 -5.03
C GLU A 151 23.94 8.75 -5.14
N GLY A 152 22.76 9.22 -5.63
CA GLY A 152 21.56 8.42 -5.78
C GLY A 152 20.66 8.39 -4.53
N ASN A 153 20.91 9.25 -3.54
CA ASN A 153 20.03 9.36 -2.38
C ASN A 153 18.78 10.19 -2.75
N CYS A 154 17.61 9.74 -2.30
CA CYS A 154 16.37 10.52 -2.43
C CYS A 154 16.40 11.67 -1.43
N ILE A 155 16.43 12.92 -1.95
CA ILE A 155 16.50 14.14 -1.13
C ILE A 155 15.17 14.87 -1.01
N SER A 156 14.23 14.64 -1.91
CA SER A 156 12.87 15.16 -1.81
C SER A 156 11.88 14.30 -2.60
N ILE A 157 10.59 14.39 -2.23
CA ILE A 157 9.47 13.84 -2.99
C ILE A 157 8.42 14.93 -3.10
N GLU A 158 7.98 15.24 -4.33
CA GLU A 158 6.97 16.27 -4.60
C GLU A 158 5.76 15.62 -5.31
N GLU A 159 4.56 15.82 -4.76
CA GLU A 159 3.33 15.28 -5.34
C GLU A 159 2.87 16.14 -6.52
N LYS A 160 2.78 15.51 -7.70
CA LYS A 160 2.30 16.13 -8.95
C LYS A 160 2.94 17.49 -9.27
N PRO A 161 4.27 17.55 -9.33
CA PRO A 161 4.98 18.80 -9.59
C PRO A 161 4.67 19.33 -10.98
N LEU A 162 4.56 20.67 -11.11
CA LEU A 162 4.44 21.32 -12.42
C LEU A 162 5.72 21.20 -13.26
N HIS A 163 6.86 21.07 -12.59
CA HIS A 163 8.18 20.91 -13.18
C HIS A 163 8.90 19.75 -12.52
N PRO A 164 8.66 18.50 -12.99
CA PRO A 164 9.26 17.31 -12.41
C PRO A 164 10.79 17.37 -12.43
N LYS A 165 11.43 17.02 -11.31
CA LYS A 165 12.89 16.99 -11.18
C LYS A 165 13.51 15.67 -11.63
N SER A 166 12.72 14.64 -11.80
CA SER A 166 13.11 13.33 -12.34
C SER A 166 11.92 12.65 -13.01
N ASN A 167 12.17 11.47 -13.58
CA ASN A 167 11.14 10.57 -14.11
C ASN A 167 10.79 9.41 -13.14
N TYR A 168 11.27 9.48 -11.88
CA TYR A 168 11.04 8.45 -10.86
C TYR A 168 10.13 8.93 -9.75
#